data_66b1587bded8d70afb360acbb0ac4633
#
_entry.id   66b1587bded8d70afb360acbb0ac4633
#
_cell.length_a   1.000
_cell.length_b   1.000
_cell.length_c   1.000
_cell.angle_alpha   90.00
_cell.angle_beta   90.00
_cell.angle_gamma   90.00
#
_symmetry.space_group_name_H-M   'P 1'
#
loop_
_entity.id
_entity.type
_entity.pdbx_description
1 polymer ?
#
loop_
_entity_poly.entity_id
_entity_poly.type
_entity_poly.pdbx_seq_one_letter_code
_entity_poly.pdbx_strand_id
1 'polypeptide(L)'
;GFADEEGVRYQTAYLGSKVIAGCFEASDLKRKDADGIAMAEAIRKFGGDPMKLQSARLNPKKLLGYVEAHIEQGPVLQKKNLAAGVVTAIAGQSRFKIIFTGHAGHAGTTPMDMRQDALCAAAELVLAVEKYARKTTDLVATVGQIKAEPGASNVIPGEVNLTLDVRHQKDSVRRAACFALQKIAQKIAGARKAKISWQ
;
A
#
# COMPACT_ATOMS: atom_id res chain seq x y z
N GLY A 1 25.78 2.96 2.67
CA GLY A 1 24.36 2.63 2.88
C GLY A 1 23.47 3.77 2.45
N PHE A 2 22.28 3.46 2.00
CA PHE A 2 21.25 4.45 1.72
C PHE A 2 20.36 4.64 2.96
N ALA A 3 19.84 5.84 3.16
CA ALA A 3 18.96 6.18 4.26
C ALA A 3 17.59 6.62 3.73
N ASP A 4 16.54 6.38 4.51
CA ASP A 4 15.15 6.75 4.23
C ASP A 4 14.62 6.25 2.86
N GLU A 5 14.93 5.00 2.52
CA GLU A 5 14.50 4.37 1.27
C GLU A 5 13.01 3.98 1.28
N GLU A 6 12.47 3.61 2.45
CA GLU A 6 11.09 3.09 2.61
C GLU A 6 10.02 4.19 2.79
N GLY A 7 10.44 5.44 2.89
CA GLY A 7 9.52 6.58 3.00
C GLY A 7 8.79 6.70 4.33
N VAL A 8 9.28 6.08 5.40
CA VAL A 8 8.61 6.04 6.71
C VAL A 8 8.59 7.41 7.35
N ARG A 9 9.73 8.11 7.41
CA ARG A 9 9.87 9.36 8.14
C ARG A 9 9.25 10.56 7.43
N TYR A 10 9.51 10.72 6.12
CA TYR A 10 9.10 11.89 5.34
C TYR A 10 8.01 11.59 4.31
N GLN A 11 7.39 10.40 4.35
CA GLN A 11 6.37 9.93 3.42
C GLN A 11 6.78 10.06 1.94
N THR A 12 8.08 9.90 1.69
CA THR A 12 8.65 9.83 0.34
C THR A 12 9.82 8.85 0.35
N ALA A 13 9.77 7.88 -0.56
CA ALA A 13 10.74 6.80 -0.66
C ALA A 13 11.98 7.20 -1.46
N TYR A 14 13.02 6.37 -1.36
CA TYR A 14 14.24 6.44 -2.16
C TYR A 14 15.06 7.72 -1.95
N LEU A 15 15.04 8.30 -0.75
CA LEU A 15 15.69 9.59 -0.52
C LEU A 15 17.20 9.53 -0.73
N GLY A 16 17.88 8.54 -0.15
CA GLY A 16 19.33 8.37 -0.31
C GLY A 16 19.71 7.98 -1.74
N SER A 17 19.01 7.02 -2.34
CA SER A 17 19.28 6.56 -3.71
C SER A 17 18.98 7.61 -4.76
N LYS A 18 17.95 8.45 -4.59
CA LYS A 18 17.67 9.61 -5.47
C LYS A 18 18.83 10.60 -5.51
N VAL A 19 19.48 10.85 -4.37
CA VAL A 19 20.68 11.74 -4.33
C VAL A 19 21.79 11.17 -5.19
N ILE A 20 22.14 9.90 -5.02
CA ILE A 20 23.17 9.21 -5.78
C ILE A 20 22.84 9.16 -7.28
N ALA A 21 21.58 8.94 -7.62
CA ALA A 21 21.09 8.92 -9.00
C ALA A 21 20.98 10.34 -9.63
N GLY A 22 21.04 11.39 -8.82
CA GLY A 22 20.85 12.76 -9.28
C GLY A 22 19.40 13.13 -9.57
N CYS A 23 18.44 12.40 -8.97
CA CYS A 23 16.99 12.58 -9.12
C CYS A 23 16.34 13.18 -7.86
N PHE A 24 17.12 13.63 -6.89
CA PHE A 24 16.61 14.24 -5.66
C PHE A 24 16.05 15.63 -5.96
N GLU A 25 14.85 15.89 -5.48
CA GLU A 25 14.18 17.18 -5.64
C GLU A 25 14.46 18.08 -4.41
N ALA A 26 14.93 19.29 -4.64
CA ALA A 26 15.22 20.24 -3.55
C ALA A 26 13.97 20.60 -2.72
N SER A 27 12.77 20.46 -3.29
CA SER A 27 11.50 20.64 -2.59
C SER A 27 11.32 19.64 -1.45
N ASP A 28 11.87 18.42 -1.55
CA ASP A 28 11.81 17.40 -0.51
C ASP A 28 12.50 17.83 0.78
N LEU A 29 13.51 18.71 0.72
CA LEU A 29 14.18 19.26 1.91
C LEU A 29 13.25 20.00 2.87
N LYS A 30 12.12 20.48 2.39
CA LYS A 30 11.10 21.20 3.18
C LYS A 30 10.10 20.27 3.85
N ARG A 31 10.06 18.96 3.49
CA ARG A 31 9.17 17.98 4.12
C ARG A 31 9.46 17.86 5.60
N LYS A 32 8.42 17.75 6.38
CA LYS A 32 8.51 17.59 7.84
C LYS A 32 8.10 16.18 8.24
N ASP A 33 8.77 15.66 9.26
CA ASP A 33 8.39 14.41 9.92
C ASP A 33 7.23 14.62 10.91
N ALA A 34 6.86 13.56 11.64
CA ALA A 34 5.78 13.59 12.63
C ALA A 34 6.04 14.59 13.77
N ASP A 35 7.31 14.87 14.07
CA ASP A 35 7.74 15.82 15.12
C ASP A 35 7.88 17.25 14.57
N GLY A 36 7.55 17.48 13.30
CA GLY A 36 7.65 18.78 12.64
C GLY A 36 9.07 19.16 12.20
N ILE A 37 10.06 18.26 12.30
CA ILE A 37 11.45 18.48 11.92
C ILE A 37 11.59 18.43 10.41
N ALA A 38 12.06 19.51 9.80
CA ALA A 38 12.31 19.54 8.37
C ALA A 38 13.49 18.62 7.97
N MET A 39 13.41 17.99 6.78
CA MET A 39 14.47 17.09 6.30
C MET A 39 15.83 17.79 6.25
N ALA A 40 15.90 19.03 5.79
CA ALA A 40 17.15 19.82 5.79
C ALA A 40 17.74 19.97 7.20
N GLU A 41 16.90 20.11 8.22
CA GLU A 41 17.34 20.20 9.61
C GLU A 41 17.85 18.86 10.12
N ALA A 42 17.14 17.77 9.82
CA ALA A 42 17.57 16.42 10.19
C ALA A 42 18.93 16.06 9.57
N ILE A 43 19.16 16.42 8.29
CA ILE A 43 20.44 16.22 7.61
C ILE A 43 21.56 16.96 8.35
N ARG A 44 21.34 18.24 8.73
CA ARG A 44 22.34 19.03 9.48
C ARG A 44 22.61 18.43 10.86
N LYS A 45 21.56 18.01 11.59
CA LYS A 45 21.71 17.36 12.90
C LYS A 45 22.53 16.06 12.82
N PHE A 46 22.42 15.35 11.70
CA PHE A 46 23.22 14.14 11.42
C PHE A 46 24.67 14.45 11.01
N GLY A 47 25.01 15.72 10.78
CA GLY A 47 26.34 16.16 10.36
C GLY A 47 26.51 16.30 8.83
N GLY A 48 25.41 16.17 8.08
CA GLY A 48 25.41 16.38 6.63
C GLY A 48 25.17 17.84 6.22
N ASP A 49 25.40 18.13 4.94
CA ASP A 49 25.11 19.43 4.35
C ASP A 49 24.04 19.30 3.24
N PRO A 50 22.79 19.76 3.48
CA PRO A 50 21.71 19.66 2.51
C PRO A 50 21.97 20.45 1.23
N MET A 51 22.90 21.41 1.24
CA MET A 51 23.28 22.20 0.06
C MET A 51 24.27 21.45 -0.85
N LYS A 52 24.92 20.40 -0.34
CA LYS A 52 25.91 19.61 -1.07
C LYS A 52 25.38 18.29 -1.62
N LEU A 53 24.10 18.00 -1.50
CA LEU A 53 23.51 16.72 -1.99
C LEU A 53 23.81 16.45 -3.46
N GLN A 54 23.79 17.49 -4.31
CA GLN A 54 24.11 17.36 -5.73
C GLN A 54 25.54 16.86 -5.99
N SER A 55 26.48 17.13 -5.11
CA SER A 55 27.87 16.67 -5.26
C SER A 55 28.04 15.17 -5.02
N ALA A 56 27.07 14.53 -4.38
CA ALA A 56 27.07 13.09 -4.14
C ALA A 56 26.56 12.26 -5.35
N ARG A 57 26.10 12.94 -6.41
CA ARG A 57 25.66 12.28 -7.64
C ARG A 57 26.79 11.47 -8.27
N LEU A 58 26.54 10.21 -8.57
CA LEU A 58 27.49 9.36 -9.29
C LEU A 58 27.37 9.54 -10.81
N ASN A 59 28.50 9.43 -11.50
CA ASN A 59 28.51 9.42 -12.96
C ASN A 59 28.28 7.99 -13.45
N PRO A 60 27.14 7.68 -14.12
CA PRO A 60 26.83 6.33 -14.58
C PRO A 60 27.92 5.72 -15.50
N LYS A 61 28.61 6.56 -16.28
CA LYS A 61 29.70 6.11 -17.19
C LYS A 61 30.95 5.61 -16.46
N LYS A 62 31.06 5.89 -15.16
CA LYS A 62 32.18 5.45 -14.31
C LYS A 62 31.82 4.26 -13.42
N LEU A 63 30.61 3.71 -13.53
CA LEU A 63 30.15 2.59 -12.75
C LEU A 63 30.26 1.30 -13.56
N LEU A 64 30.81 0.25 -12.98
CA LEU A 64 30.81 -1.10 -13.55
C LEU A 64 29.42 -1.75 -13.44
N GLY A 65 28.66 -1.40 -12.40
CA GLY A 65 27.34 -1.95 -12.13
C GLY A 65 26.86 -1.56 -10.73
N TYR A 66 25.67 -2.01 -10.40
CA TYR A 66 25.06 -1.87 -9.07
C TYR A 66 24.71 -3.26 -8.54
N VAL A 67 25.11 -3.55 -7.33
CA VAL A 67 24.77 -4.78 -6.62
C VAL A 67 24.27 -4.44 -5.25
N GLU A 68 23.13 -4.98 -4.88
CA GLU A 68 22.53 -4.79 -3.57
C GLU A 68 22.25 -6.13 -2.90
N ALA A 69 22.74 -6.29 -1.66
CA ALA A 69 22.33 -7.35 -0.78
C ALA A 69 21.14 -6.87 0.05
N HIS A 70 19.99 -7.46 -0.15
CA HIS A 70 18.75 -7.09 0.51
C HIS A 70 18.14 -8.26 1.25
N ILE A 71 17.52 -8.02 2.40
CA ILE A 71 16.73 -9.05 3.08
C ILE A 71 15.50 -9.40 2.23
N GLU A 72 15.08 -10.67 2.27
CA GLU A 72 13.90 -11.12 1.49
C GLU A 72 12.60 -10.39 1.90
N GLN A 73 12.48 -10.00 3.15
CA GLN A 73 11.24 -9.49 3.75
C GLN A 73 10.06 -10.47 3.61
N GLY A 74 10.38 -11.76 3.59
CA GLY A 74 9.42 -12.83 3.41
C GLY A 74 9.99 -14.19 3.84
N PRO A 75 9.18 -15.26 3.86
CA PRO A 75 9.55 -16.55 4.42
C PRO A 75 10.03 -17.58 3.38
N VAL A 76 10.14 -17.22 2.09
CA VAL A 76 10.29 -18.23 1.01
C VAL A 76 11.67 -18.87 1.02
N LEU A 77 12.74 -18.08 1.16
CA LEU A 77 14.10 -18.60 1.22
C LEU A 77 14.29 -19.46 2.47
N GLN A 78 13.81 -18.99 3.62
CA GLN A 78 13.86 -19.78 4.86
C GLN A 78 13.11 -21.10 4.71
N LYS A 79 11.89 -21.09 4.19
CA LYS A 79 11.08 -22.30 3.98
C LYS A 79 11.74 -23.30 3.01
N LYS A 80 12.49 -22.79 2.04
CA LYS A 80 13.25 -23.60 1.07
C LYS A 80 14.66 -23.97 1.55
N ASN A 81 15.06 -23.55 2.76
CA ASN A 81 16.39 -23.72 3.31
C ASN A 81 17.49 -23.19 2.38
N LEU A 82 17.27 -22.01 1.78
CA LEU A 82 18.20 -21.33 0.90
C LEU A 82 18.80 -20.11 1.61
N ALA A 83 20.12 -19.96 1.52
CA ALA A 83 20.83 -18.83 2.13
C ALA A 83 20.65 -17.52 1.38
N ALA A 84 20.44 -17.58 0.06
CA ALA A 84 20.28 -16.42 -0.80
C ALA A 84 19.44 -16.77 -2.04
N GLY A 85 18.94 -15.76 -2.72
CA GLY A 85 18.27 -15.86 -4.01
C GLY A 85 18.59 -14.67 -4.90
N VAL A 86 18.45 -14.85 -6.20
CA VAL A 86 18.59 -13.77 -7.18
C VAL A 86 17.20 -13.18 -7.47
N VAL A 87 17.06 -11.86 -7.30
CA VAL A 87 15.83 -11.16 -7.64
C VAL A 87 15.67 -11.12 -9.15
N THR A 88 14.59 -11.69 -9.67
CA THR A 88 14.30 -11.76 -11.11
C THR A 88 13.33 -10.68 -11.59
N ALA A 89 12.55 -10.12 -10.67
CA ALA A 89 11.61 -9.03 -10.95
C ALA A 89 11.27 -8.28 -9.67
N ILE A 90 10.91 -7.00 -9.83
CA ILE A 90 10.28 -6.19 -8.76
C ILE A 90 8.79 -6.14 -9.05
N ALA A 91 7.98 -6.47 -8.05
CA ALA A 91 6.53 -6.49 -8.20
C ALA A 91 5.98 -5.07 -8.39
N GLY A 92 5.19 -4.88 -9.45
CA GLY A 92 4.37 -3.69 -9.59
C GLY A 92 3.26 -3.67 -8.53
N GLN A 93 2.88 -2.48 -8.08
CA GLN A 93 1.93 -2.27 -6.99
C GLN A 93 0.76 -1.38 -7.44
N SER A 94 -0.46 -1.71 -6.98
CA SER A 94 -1.62 -0.84 -7.05
C SER A 94 -2.27 -0.76 -5.68
N ARG A 95 -2.56 0.46 -5.24
CA ARG A 95 -3.23 0.72 -3.96
C ARG A 95 -4.54 1.43 -4.20
N PHE A 96 -5.56 1.04 -3.43
CA PHE A 96 -6.89 1.59 -3.53
C PHE A 96 -7.43 1.93 -2.15
N LYS A 97 -8.22 2.99 -2.09
CA LYS A 97 -9.14 3.27 -0.99
C LYS A 97 -10.54 2.91 -1.47
N ILE A 98 -11.23 2.07 -0.72
CA ILE A 98 -12.57 1.59 -1.06
C ILE A 98 -13.51 1.98 0.08
N ILE A 99 -14.66 2.53 -0.28
CA ILE A 99 -15.66 2.96 0.69
C ILE A 99 -16.98 2.28 0.32
N PHE A 100 -17.52 1.49 1.25
CA PHE A 100 -18.91 1.04 1.18
C PHE A 100 -19.79 1.97 2.01
N THR A 101 -20.90 2.40 1.42
CA THR A 101 -21.92 3.21 2.10
C THR A 101 -23.25 2.48 2.06
N GLY A 102 -23.74 2.11 3.22
CA GLY A 102 -25.05 1.50 3.46
C GLY A 102 -25.97 2.45 4.23
N HIS A 103 -26.69 1.89 5.20
CA HIS A 103 -27.59 2.66 6.05
C HIS A 103 -27.37 2.29 7.53
N ALA A 104 -26.98 3.28 8.34
CA ALA A 104 -26.84 3.08 9.77
C ALA A 104 -28.21 2.89 10.43
N GLY A 105 -28.31 1.96 11.36
CA GLY A 105 -29.56 1.67 12.03
C GLY A 105 -29.37 0.96 13.37
N HIS A 106 -30.41 0.87 14.18
CA HIS A 106 -30.36 0.19 15.47
C HIS A 106 -30.24 -1.33 15.26
N ALA A 107 -29.22 -1.96 15.84
CA ALA A 107 -28.93 -3.38 15.64
C ALA A 107 -30.01 -4.33 16.15
N GLY A 108 -30.76 -3.94 17.20
CA GLY A 108 -31.80 -4.78 17.80
C GLY A 108 -33.20 -4.62 17.18
N THR A 109 -33.47 -3.55 16.46
CA THR A 109 -34.83 -3.24 15.96
C THR A 109 -34.94 -3.27 14.44
N THR A 110 -33.83 -3.22 13.69
CA THR A 110 -33.85 -3.29 12.24
C THR A 110 -33.83 -4.75 11.76
N PRO A 111 -34.91 -5.28 11.12
CA PRO A 111 -34.96 -6.64 10.58
C PRO A 111 -33.82 -6.91 9.60
N MET A 112 -33.39 -8.17 9.49
CA MET A 112 -32.23 -8.58 8.66
C MET A 112 -32.42 -8.29 7.16
N ASP A 113 -33.64 -8.46 6.62
CA ASP A 113 -34.00 -8.24 5.22
C ASP A 113 -34.11 -6.76 4.84
N MET A 114 -34.19 -5.85 5.82
CA MET A 114 -34.24 -4.41 5.64
C MET A 114 -32.86 -3.73 5.77
N ARG A 115 -31.81 -4.48 6.11
CA ARG A 115 -30.48 -3.94 6.35
C ARG A 115 -29.72 -3.62 5.06
N GLN A 116 -29.01 -2.51 5.09
CA GLN A 116 -27.97 -2.16 4.10
C GLN A 116 -26.66 -2.02 4.85
N ASP A 117 -26.11 -3.14 5.30
CA ASP A 117 -24.97 -3.21 6.19
C ASP A 117 -23.65 -3.09 5.40
N ALA A 118 -22.98 -1.94 5.56
CA ALA A 118 -21.72 -1.66 4.90
C ALA A 118 -20.58 -2.59 5.36
N LEU A 119 -20.62 -3.05 6.63
CA LEU A 119 -19.57 -3.93 7.15
C LEU A 119 -19.70 -5.33 6.58
N CYS A 120 -20.91 -5.85 6.43
CA CYS A 120 -21.14 -7.12 5.75
C CYS A 120 -20.68 -7.08 4.27
N ALA A 121 -20.89 -5.95 3.56
CA ALA A 121 -20.39 -5.78 2.20
C ALA A 121 -18.87 -5.76 2.15
N ALA A 122 -18.22 -5.04 3.08
CA ALA A 122 -16.79 -4.98 3.19
C ALA A 122 -16.16 -6.33 3.54
N ALA A 123 -16.73 -7.07 4.49
CA ALA A 123 -16.27 -8.41 4.88
C ALA A 123 -16.33 -9.41 3.71
N GLU A 124 -17.40 -9.36 2.92
CA GLU A 124 -17.51 -10.19 1.71
C GLU A 124 -16.45 -9.85 0.67
N LEU A 125 -16.13 -8.56 0.50
CA LEU A 125 -15.02 -8.15 -0.38
C LEU A 125 -13.68 -8.64 0.13
N VAL A 126 -13.39 -8.57 1.44
CA VAL A 126 -12.14 -9.08 2.03
C VAL A 126 -11.93 -10.54 1.67
N LEU A 127 -12.96 -11.37 1.87
CA LEU A 127 -12.90 -12.80 1.53
C LEU A 127 -12.78 -13.04 0.01
N ALA A 128 -13.44 -12.21 -0.80
CA ALA A 128 -13.36 -12.30 -2.25
C ALA A 128 -11.96 -11.93 -2.77
N VAL A 129 -11.29 -10.93 -2.19
CA VAL A 129 -9.91 -10.55 -2.50
C VAL A 129 -8.96 -11.70 -2.22
N GLU A 130 -9.03 -12.30 -1.03
CA GLU A 130 -8.20 -13.46 -0.68
C GLU A 130 -8.44 -14.63 -1.65
N LYS A 131 -9.70 -14.97 -1.87
CA LYS A 131 -10.07 -16.05 -2.79
C LYS A 131 -9.57 -15.83 -4.21
N TYR A 132 -9.63 -14.59 -4.71
CA TYR A 132 -9.13 -14.23 -6.04
C TYR A 132 -7.61 -14.36 -6.11
N ALA A 133 -6.90 -13.81 -5.13
CA ALA A 133 -5.44 -13.87 -5.07
C ALA A 133 -4.93 -15.32 -5.01
N ARG A 134 -5.53 -16.18 -4.18
CA ARG A 134 -5.18 -17.60 -4.08
C ARG A 134 -5.33 -18.38 -5.39
N LYS A 135 -6.21 -17.94 -6.31
CA LYS A 135 -6.45 -18.58 -7.61
C LYS A 135 -5.57 -18.05 -8.73
N THR A 136 -4.85 -16.94 -8.49
CA THR A 136 -4.01 -16.32 -9.51
C THR A 136 -2.54 -16.51 -9.11
N THR A 137 -1.78 -17.21 -9.95
CA THR A 137 -0.36 -17.50 -9.69
C THR A 137 0.41 -16.21 -9.43
N ASP A 138 1.24 -16.19 -8.39
CA ASP A 138 2.12 -15.11 -7.97
C ASP A 138 1.41 -13.77 -7.65
N LEU A 139 0.09 -13.73 -7.62
CA LEU A 139 -0.65 -12.54 -7.20
C LEU A 139 -0.69 -12.45 -5.68
N VAL A 140 -0.32 -11.28 -5.16
CA VAL A 140 -0.51 -10.94 -3.75
C VAL A 140 -1.51 -9.80 -3.66
N ALA A 141 -2.56 -9.97 -2.86
CA ALA A 141 -3.55 -8.93 -2.61
C ALA A 141 -3.94 -8.92 -1.13
N THR A 142 -3.91 -7.73 -0.52
CA THR A 142 -4.11 -7.58 0.92
C THR A 142 -5.04 -6.39 1.21
N VAL A 143 -6.07 -6.66 2.00
CA VAL A 143 -6.84 -5.60 2.67
C VAL A 143 -6.12 -5.32 4.00
N GLY A 144 -5.36 -4.24 4.04
CA GLY A 144 -4.48 -3.94 5.19
C GLY A 144 -5.16 -3.13 6.30
N GLN A 145 -6.25 -2.45 5.97
CA GLN A 145 -6.98 -1.60 6.91
C GLN A 145 -8.48 -1.69 6.64
N ILE A 146 -9.27 -1.73 7.72
CA ILE A 146 -10.73 -1.64 7.68
C ILE A 146 -11.20 -0.76 8.85
N LYS A 147 -12.05 0.21 8.58
CA LYS A 147 -12.63 1.11 9.58
C LYS A 147 -14.12 1.22 9.35
N ALA A 148 -14.92 0.81 10.32
CA ALA A 148 -16.38 0.88 10.30
C ALA A 148 -16.88 2.09 11.12
N GLU A 149 -17.88 2.80 10.59
CA GLU A 149 -18.51 3.93 11.24
C GLU A 149 -20.02 3.68 11.43
N PRO A 150 -20.54 4.02 12.61
CA PRO A 150 -19.94 4.80 13.71
C PRO A 150 -19.11 3.94 14.70
N GLY A 151 -18.97 2.65 14.50
CA GLY A 151 -18.14 1.78 15.37
C GLY A 151 -18.76 1.44 16.73
N ALA A 152 -20.08 1.54 16.85
CA ALA A 152 -20.80 1.18 18.08
C ALA A 152 -21.41 -0.21 17.98
N SER A 153 -21.35 -0.99 19.07
CA SER A 153 -21.78 -2.40 19.10
C SER A 153 -23.28 -2.62 18.85
N ASN A 154 -24.10 -1.61 19.07
CA ASN A 154 -25.55 -1.64 18.90
C ASN A 154 -26.05 -0.87 17.67
N VAL A 155 -25.15 -0.51 16.73
CA VAL A 155 -25.47 0.22 15.50
C VAL A 155 -24.98 -0.57 14.30
N ILE A 156 -25.83 -0.75 13.30
CA ILE A 156 -25.45 -1.29 11.99
C ILE A 156 -24.54 -0.27 11.31
N PRO A 157 -23.31 -0.63 10.89
CA PRO A 157 -22.41 0.32 10.25
C PRO A 157 -22.97 0.89 8.95
N GLY A 158 -23.00 2.22 8.88
CA GLY A 158 -23.48 2.95 7.69
C GLY A 158 -22.37 3.19 6.67
N GLU A 159 -21.11 3.21 7.11
CA GLU A 159 -19.97 3.39 6.24
C GLU A 159 -18.80 2.50 6.67
N VAL A 160 -18.08 1.95 5.68
CA VAL A 160 -16.83 1.23 5.92
C VAL A 160 -15.78 1.67 4.91
N ASN A 161 -14.66 2.12 5.45
CA ASN A 161 -13.46 2.44 4.69
C ASN A 161 -12.47 1.29 4.77
N LEU A 162 -11.90 0.86 3.65
CA LEU A 162 -10.84 -0.14 3.60
C LEU A 162 -9.79 0.21 2.55
N THR A 163 -8.57 -0.31 2.75
CA THR A 163 -7.47 -0.19 1.79
C THR A 163 -7.20 -1.54 1.14
N LEU A 164 -6.85 -1.52 -0.14
CA LEU A 164 -6.46 -2.71 -0.88
C LEU A 164 -5.11 -2.46 -1.55
N ASP A 165 -4.15 -3.36 -1.33
CA ASP A 165 -2.85 -3.41 -1.99
C ASP A 165 -2.80 -4.66 -2.88
N VAL A 166 -2.53 -4.47 -4.18
CA VAL A 166 -2.44 -5.55 -5.18
C VAL A 166 -1.08 -5.52 -5.83
N ARG A 167 -0.36 -6.64 -5.79
CA ARG A 167 1.01 -6.74 -6.33
C ARG A 167 1.17 -7.94 -7.23
N HIS A 168 1.90 -7.75 -8.32
CA HIS A 168 2.32 -8.83 -9.22
C HIS A 168 3.52 -8.37 -10.06
N GLN A 169 4.43 -9.30 -10.41
CA GLN A 169 5.61 -9.02 -11.24
C GLN A 169 5.25 -8.62 -12.69
N LYS A 170 4.09 -9.05 -13.21
CA LYS A 170 3.60 -8.69 -14.55
C LYS A 170 2.46 -7.67 -14.43
N ASP A 171 2.65 -6.49 -15.00
CA ASP A 171 1.66 -5.41 -14.97
C ASP A 171 0.32 -5.78 -15.60
N SER A 172 0.33 -6.58 -16.66
CA SER A 172 -0.90 -7.07 -17.30
C SER A 172 -1.78 -7.88 -16.34
N VAL A 173 -1.17 -8.80 -15.57
CA VAL A 173 -1.87 -9.62 -14.56
C VAL A 173 -2.37 -8.75 -13.41
N ARG A 174 -1.51 -7.86 -12.90
CA ARG A 174 -1.88 -6.92 -11.84
C ARG A 174 -3.10 -6.06 -12.22
N ARG A 175 -3.06 -5.44 -13.41
CA ARG A 175 -4.16 -4.60 -13.92
C ARG A 175 -5.45 -5.39 -14.14
N ALA A 176 -5.36 -6.60 -14.69
CA ALA A 176 -6.50 -7.48 -14.85
C ALA A 176 -7.13 -7.87 -13.51
N ALA A 177 -6.28 -8.17 -12.50
CA ALA A 177 -6.75 -8.46 -11.15
C ALA A 177 -7.46 -7.26 -10.51
N CYS A 178 -6.89 -6.05 -10.62
CA CYS A 178 -7.53 -4.83 -10.12
C CYS A 178 -8.92 -4.62 -10.74
N PHE A 179 -9.04 -4.78 -12.06
CA PHE A 179 -10.32 -4.65 -12.75
C PHE A 179 -11.32 -5.72 -12.30
N ALA A 180 -10.90 -6.98 -12.18
CA ALA A 180 -11.75 -8.08 -11.73
C ALA A 180 -12.24 -7.85 -10.29
N LEU A 181 -11.35 -7.42 -9.38
CA LEU A 181 -11.70 -7.13 -7.99
C LEU A 181 -12.68 -5.95 -7.88
N GLN A 182 -12.52 -4.91 -8.71
CA GLN A 182 -13.47 -3.80 -8.77
C GLN A 182 -14.86 -4.27 -9.23
N LYS A 183 -14.94 -5.15 -10.23
CA LYS A 183 -16.20 -5.73 -10.67
C LYS A 183 -16.86 -6.59 -9.58
N ILE A 184 -16.07 -7.38 -8.86
CA ILE A 184 -16.56 -8.18 -7.72
C ILE A 184 -17.11 -7.24 -6.64
N ALA A 185 -16.40 -6.18 -6.30
CA ALA A 185 -16.84 -5.20 -5.29
C ALA A 185 -18.16 -4.50 -5.70
N GLN A 186 -18.31 -4.13 -6.97
CA GLN A 186 -19.55 -3.57 -7.51
C GLN A 186 -20.71 -4.57 -7.40
N LYS A 187 -20.48 -5.86 -7.72
CA LYS A 187 -21.49 -6.91 -7.59
C LYS A 187 -21.93 -7.11 -6.14
N ILE A 188 -20.97 -7.12 -5.20
CA ILE A 188 -21.25 -7.23 -3.76
C ILE A 188 -22.09 -6.03 -3.31
N ALA A 189 -21.68 -4.82 -3.68
CA ALA A 189 -22.40 -3.59 -3.32
C ALA A 189 -23.87 -3.64 -3.81
N GLY A 190 -24.08 -4.03 -5.07
CA GLY A 190 -25.44 -4.17 -5.64
C GLY A 190 -26.29 -5.23 -4.91
N ALA A 191 -25.72 -6.41 -4.63
CA ALA A 191 -26.43 -7.48 -3.93
C ALA A 191 -26.82 -7.09 -2.50
N ARG A 192 -26.02 -6.24 -1.84
CA ARG A 192 -26.27 -5.75 -0.48
C ARG A 192 -26.95 -4.38 -0.43
N LYS A 193 -27.39 -3.85 -1.58
CA LYS A 193 -28.04 -2.55 -1.71
C LYS A 193 -27.18 -1.40 -1.12
N ALA A 194 -25.85 -1.56 -1.11
CA ALA A 194 -24.90 -0.56 -0.66
C ALA A 194 -24.33 0.23 -1.85
N LYS A 195 -23.87 1.45 -1.61
CA LYS A 195 -23.07 2.22 -2.57
C LYS A 195 -21.60 1.86 -2.42
N ILE A 196 -20.82 2.04 -3.47
CA ILE A 196 -19.36 1.83 -3.44
C ILE A 196 -18.64 2.99 -4.12
N SER A 197 -17.56 3.46 -3.49
CA SER A 197 -16.55 4.34 -4.09
C SER A 197 -15.22 3.57 -4.16
N TRP A 198 -14.56 3.68 -5.28
CA TRP A 198 -13.27 3.02 -5.55
C TRP A 198 -12.29 4.06 -6.08
N GLN A 199 -11.26 4.39 -5.29
CA GLN A 199 -10.26 5.42 -5.54
C GLN A 199 -8.86 4.83 -5.62
#